data_66cdb956b226af9e43a5f956bdab8139
#
_entry.id   66cdb956b226af9e43a5f956bdab8139
#
_cell.length_a   1.000
_cell.length_b   1.000
_cell.length_c   1.000
_cell.angle_alpha   90.00
_cell.angle_beta   90.00
_cell.angle_gamma   90.00
#
_symmetry.space_group_name_H-M   'P 1'
#
loop_
_entity.id
_entity.type
_entity.pdbx_description
1 polymer ?
#
loop_
_entity_poly.entity_id
_entity_poly.type
_entity_poly.pdbx_seq_one_letter_code
_entity_poly.pdbx_strand_id
1 'polypeptide(L)'
;MSSTAVKKQRFDYIDQFRGFVGILMLLGHSSYYFNSIWINLDPFDPIFPDWGQFALRYVGYLCAPGFLMMNGAMVWWSYHRRVQKGTADWTARWHLIQRGIFLVLVQMIWVNSSWGGFRVFNPFHFGVISSIGFSMILLTLIINLRWYWQLAIALAILVIHPFLLQIPYDPDVMWSQVLMQTFVDSGGFNKYPVLPWFALAILGSVMAHGWLLFWKSDKQRILMGLLIAGTAFSVATVLRLGRGFGTLTNFSDFGSFSFFLDQKYPPSLYMNLWFFGAVVLMVTLFIAINMLSPKILKVFSIPGKVPLFFYAVHLAILGVFVKRLGLFYREGGVLESLIGMAVMLVIMLPLCKWFFGLKRRNKNYFIQMI
;
A
#
# COMPACT_ATOMS: atom_id res chain seq x y z
N MET A 1 -12.47 -33.76 13.10
CA MET A 1 -11.76 -32.52 13.48
C MET A 1 -12.80 -31.47 13.81
N SER A 2 -12.90 -31.06 15.07
CA SER A 2 -13.93 -30.16 15.62
C SER A 2 -13.92 -28.82 14.88
N SER A 3 -15.02 -28.47 14.24
CA SER A 3 -15.33 -27.18 13.64
C SER A 3 -15.45 -26.12 14.73
N THR A 4 -14.34 -25.55 15.19
CA THR A 4 -14.40 -24.31 15.96
C THR A 4 -14.83 -23.19 15.01
N ALA A 5 -16.13 -22.89 15.06
CA ALA A 5 -16.70 -21.73 14.38
C ALA A 5 -15.88 -20.48 14.75
N VAL A 6 -15.14 -19.96 13.79
CA VAL A 6 -14.45 -18.67 13.95
C VAL A 6 -15.53 -17.64 14.23
N LYS A 7 -15.72 -17.29 15.52
CA LYS A 7 -16.57 -16.17 15.93
C LYS A 7 -16.26 -15.00 15.01
N LYS A 8 -17.27 -14.19 14.74
CA LYS A 8 -17.26 -12.93 13.95
C LYS A 8 -16.32 -11.89 14.58
N GLN A 9 -15.04 -12.23 14.73
CA GLN A 9 -14.04 -11.39 15.35
C GLN A 9 -13.58 -10.38 14.32
N ARG A 10 -14.15 -9.18 14.37
CA ARG A 10 -13.68 -8.04 13.60
C ARG A 10 -12.52 -7.44 14.38
N PHE A 11 -11.36 -7.42 13.78
CA PHE A 11 -10.20 -6.76 14.35
C PHE A 11 -10.27 -5.28 13.99
N ASP A 12 -10.75 -4.44 14.91
CA ASP A 12 -10.93 -3.01 14.68
C ASP A 12 -9.60 -2.32 14.33
N TYR A 13 -8.49 -2.79 14.89
CA TYR A 13 -7.15 -2.26 14.58
C TYR A 13 -6.75 -2.41 13.10
N ILE A 14 -7.28 -3.40 12.37
CA ILE A 14 -7.03 -3.56 10.93
C ILE A 14 -7.71 -2.43 10.13
N ASP A 15 -8.99 -2.16 10.43
CA ASP A 15 -9.71 -1.05 9.79
C ASP A 15 -9.07 0.30 10.18
N GLN A 16 -8.67 0.46 11.45
CA GLN A 16 -8.00 1.66 11.93
C GLN A 16 -6.66 1.88 11.23
N PHE A 17 -5.82 0.85 11.12
CA PHE A 17 -4.53 0.94 10.43
C PHE A 17 -4.71 1.27 8.94
N ARG A 18 -5.66 0.65 8.24
CA ARG A 18 -5.97 0.98 6.84
C ARG A 18 -6.40 2.44 6.67
N GLY A 19 -7.17 2.96 7.61
CA GLY A 19 -7.57 4.37 7.62
C GLY A 19 -6.40 5.31 7.89
N PHE A 20 -5.52 4.94 8.82
CA PHE A 20 -4.29 5.68 9.07
C PHE A 20 -3.40 5.76 7.82
N VAL A 21 -3.14 4.63 7.18
CA VAL A 21 -2.37 4.58 5.92
C VAL A 21 -3.07 5.41 4.82
N GLY A 22 -4.42 5.41 4.80
CA GLY A 22 -5.20 6.26 3.90
C GLY A 22 -4.98 7.76 4.16
N ILE A 23 -4.88 8.18 5.41
CA ILE A 23 -4.59 9.58 5.77
C ILE A 23 -3.14 9.95 5.41
N LEU A 24 -2.17 9.07 5.64
CA LEU A 24 -0.79 9.29 5.19
C LEU A 24 -0.70 9.40 3.66
N MET A 25 -1.49 8.61 2.95
CA MET A 25 -1.59 8.70 1.49
C MET A 25 -2.19 10.04 1.06
N LEU A 26 -3.24 10.52 1.74
CA LEU A 26 -3.81 11.83 1.49
C LEU A 26 -2.77 12.94 1.72
N LEU A 27 -1.94 12.84 2.76
CA LEU A 27 -0.82 13.76 3.00
C LEU A 27 0.16 13.78 1.82
N GLY A 28 0.57 12.60 1.33
CA GLY A 28 1.44 12.48 0.16
C GLY A 28 0.82 13.07 -1.11
N HIS A 29 -0.48 12.89 -1.32
CA HIS A 29 -1.19 13.49 -2.45
C HIS A 29 -1.35 15.00 -2.28
N SER A 30 -1.68 15.50 -1.07
CA SER A 30 -1.69 16.94 -0.79
C SER A 30 -0.32 17.57 -1.06
N SER A 31 0.77 16.89 -0.65
CA SER A 31 2.13 17.34 -0.97
C SER A 31 2.40 17.39 -2.48
N TYR A 32 1.93 16.40 -3.25
CA TYR A 32 2.05 16.41 -4.71
C TYR A 32 1.34 17.61 -5.36
N TYR A 33 0.17 18.01 -4.82
CA TYR A 33 -0.63 19.08 -5.41
C TYR A 33 -0.28 20.48 -4.90
N PHE A 34 0.13 20.63 -3.66
CA PHE A 34 0.37 21.95 -3.05
C PHE A 34 1.85 22.32 -2.92
N ASN A 35 2.75 21.34 -2.77
CA ASN A 35 4.15 21.59 -2.47
C ASN A 35 4.99 21.75 -3.75
N SER A 36 5.59 22.91 -3.93
CA SER A 36 6.41 23.25 -5.10
C SER A 36 7.67 22.40 -5.25
N ILE A 37 8.25 21.97 -4.13
CA ILE A 37 9.49 21.18 -4.11
C ILE A 37 9.24 19.69 -4.38
N TRP A 38 8.02 19.19 -4.11
CA TRP A 38 7.72 17.76 -4.10
C TRP A 38 8.14 16.98 -5.36
N ILE A 39 8.04 17.60 -6.52
CA ILE A 39 8.37 16.96 -7.81
C ILE A 39 9.83 17.16 -8.19
N ASN A 40 10.43 18.24 -7.71
CA ASN A 40 11.78 18.63 -8.07
C ASN A 40 12.87 17.84 -7.30
N LEU A 41 12.45 17.04 -6.32
CA LEU A 41 13.37 16.13 -5.61
C LEU A 41 13.74 14.98 -6.56
N ASP A 42 15.03 14.83 -6.84
CA ASP A 42 15.56 13.72 -7.61
C ASP A 42 15.21 12.39 -6.87
N PRO A 43 14.55 11.44 -7.53
CA PRO A 43 14.26 10.17 -6.90
C PRO A 43 15.50 9.29 -6.68
N PHE A 44 16.59 9.55 -7.39
CA PHE A 44 17.84 8.77 -7.32
C PHE A 44 18.85 9.37 -6.31
N ASP A 45 18.82 10.68 -6.11
CA ASP A 45 19.67 11.37 -5.12
C ASP A 45 18.85 12.48 -4.44
N PRO A 46 17.91 12.13 -3.56
CA PRO A 46 17.00 13.09 -2.96
C PRO A 46 17.74 13.96 -1.93
N ILE A 47 18.05 15.20 -2.30
CA ILE A 47 18.54 16.23 -1.38
C ILE A 47 17.34 16.93 -0.77
N PHE A 48 17.12 16.72 0.52
CA PHE A 48 16.02 17.36 1.25
C PHE A 48 16.51 18.68 1.86
N PRO A 49 15.84 19.81 1.56
CA PRO A 49 16.24 21.10 2.09
C PRO A 49 16.02 21.22 3.60
N ASP A 50 15.07 20.48 4.15
CA ASP A 50 14.73 20.50 5.58
C ASP A 50 14.07 19.19 6.04
N TRP A 51 13.96 19.06 7.38
CA TRP A 51 13.31 17.91 8.04
C TRP A 51 11.83 17.74 7.66
N GLY A 52 11.12 18.82 7.41
CA GLY A 52 9.71 18.77 7.05
C GLY A 52 9.50 18.11 5.69
N GLN A 53 10.30 18.48 4.69
CA GLN A 53 10.26 17.86 3.37
C GLN A 53 10.65 16.38 3.42
N PHE A 54 11.68 16.04 4.18
CA PHE A 54 12.05 14.65 4.42
C PHE A 54 10.92 13.88 5.09
N ALA A 55 10.34 14.39 6.17
CA ALA A 55 9.28 13.71 6.93
C ALA A 55 8.03 13.46 6.06
N LEU A 56 7.60 14.44 5.26
CA LEU A 56 6.50 14.27 4.31
C LEU A 56 6.77 13.12 3.33
N ARG A 57 7.99 13.07 2.79
CA ARG A 57 8.38 12.01 1.84
C ARG A 57 8.46 10.65 2.52
N TYR A 58 9.10 10.59 3.69
CA TYR A 58 9.31 9.36 4.44
C TYR A 58 7.99 8.70 4.85
N VAL A 59 7.05 9.45 5.43
CA VAL A 59 5.75 8.89 5.81
C VAL A 59 4.93 8.46 4.59
N GLY A 60 5.08 9.14 3.46
CA GLY A 60 4.47 8.76 2.19
C GLY A 60 4.96 7.41 1.64
N TYR A 61 6.18 7.00 1.99
CA TYR A 61 6.73 5.70 1.59
C TYR A 61 6.05 4.52 2.29
N LEU A 62 5.50 4.72 3.48
CA LEU A 62 4.74 3.70 4.23
C LEU A 62 3.44 3.27 3.52
N CYS A 63 2.87 4.14 2.68
CA CYS A 63 1.52 3.94 2.15
C CYS A 63 1.38 2.69 1.26
N ALA A 64 2.23 2.54 0.25
CA ALA A 64 2.13 1.42 -0.69
C ALA A 64 2.40 0.06 0.00
N PRO A 65 3.49 -0.11 0.78
CA PRO A 65 3.69 -1.31 1.58
C PRO A 65 2.51 -1.61 2.50
N GLY A 66 1.98 -0.59 3.19
CA GLY A 66 0.84 -0.73 4.09
C GLY A 66 -0.42 -1.24 3.39
N PHE A 67 -0.77 -0.67 2.25
CA PHE A 67 -1.94 -1.12 1.48
C PHE A 67 -1.76 -2.51 0.89
N LEU A 68 -0.59 -2.83 0.33
CA LEU A 68 -0.33 -4.15 -0.27
C LEU A 68 -0.31 -5.26 0.78
N MET A 69 0.34 -5.04 1.92
CA MET A 69 0.30 -6.01 3.01
C MET A 69 -1.12 -6.20 3.56
N MET A 70 -1.86 -5.11 3.80
CA MET A 70 -3.24 -5.23 4.26
C MET A 70 -4.13 -5.88 3.20
N ASN A 71 -3.90 -5.62 1.92
CA ASN A 71 -4.60 -6.30 0.84
C ASN A 71 -4.34 -7.81 0.90
N GLY A 72 -3.09 -8.25 0.97
CA GLY A 72 -2.76 -9.67 1.06
C GLY A 72 -3.38 -10.35 2.26
N ALA A 73 -3.34 -9.72 3.43
CA ALA A 73 -3.98 -10.23 4.65
C ALA A 73 -5.51 -10.36 4.48
N MET A 74 -6.16 -9.35 3.89
CA MET A 74 -7.61 -9.34 3.68
C MET A 74 -8.06 -10.30 2.59
N VAL A 75 -7.26 -10.51 1.54
CA VAL A 75 -7.51 -11.52 0.49
C VAL A 75 -7.51 -12.91 1.10
N TRP A 76 -6.46 -13.23 1.87
CA TRP A 76 -6.36 -14.52 2.56
C TRP A 76 -7.54 -14.74 3.50
N TRP A 77 -7.88 -13.76 4.34
CA TRP A 77 -8.99 -13.85 5.28
C TRP A 77 -10.35 -13.98 4.57
N SER A 78 -10.60 -13.17 3.55
CA SER A 78 -11.84 -13.20 2.77
C SER A 78 -12.05 -14.58 2.11
N TYR A 79 -11.01 -15.13 1.51
CA TYR A 79 -11.02 -16.45 0.90
C TYR A 79 -11.38 -17.53 1.94
N HIS A 80 -10.59 -17.66 3.00
CA HIS A 80 -10.79 -18.71 4.01
C HIS A 80 -12.14 -18.60 4.70
N ARG A 81 -12.61 -17.40 4.99
CA ARG A 81 -13.93 -17.18 5.55
C ARG A 81 -15.06 -17.63 4.63
N ARG A 82 -14.91 -17.49 3.32
CA ARG A 82 -15.91 -17.97 2.33
C ARG A 82 -15.92 -19.48 2.25
N VAL A 83 -14.77 -20.10 2.14
CA VAL A 83 -14.62 -21.55 2.12
C VAL A 83 -15.16 -22.19 3.40
N GLN A 84 -14.86 -21.63 4.57
CA GLN A 84 -15.41 -22.08 5.86
C GLN A 84 -16.94 -21.97 5.95
N LYS A 85 -17.54 -21.08 5.17
CA LYS A 85 -19.01 -20.95 5.05
C LYS A 85 -19.64 -21.85 4.00
N GLY A 86 -18.87 -22.76 3.40
CA GLY A 86 -19.33 -23.69 2.39
C GLY A 86 -19.29 -23.16 0.95
N THR A 87 -18.69 -22.00 0.69
CA THR A 87 -18.49 -21.52 -0.68
C THR A 87 -17.44 -22.41 -1.36
N ALA A 88 -17.71 -22.89 -2.57
CA ALA A 88 -16.76 -23.67 -3.35
C ALA A 88 -15.46 -22.89 -3.60
N ASP A 89 -14.32 -23.61 -3.62
CA ASP A 89 -12.98 -23.02 -3.78
C ASP A 89 -12.89 -22.07 -4.97
N TRP A 90 -13.30 -22.53 -6.14
CA TRP A 90 -13.27 -21.71 -7.36
C TRP A 90 -14.15 -20.47 -7.26
N THR A 91 -15.34 -20.58 -6.69
CA THR A 91 -16.24 -19.43 -6.50
C THR A 91 -15.63 -18.39 -5.57
N ALA A 92 -14.94 -18.83 -4.51
CA ALA A 92 -14.25 -17.93 -3.59
C ALA A 92 -13.08 -17.20 -4.27
N ARG A 93 -12.27 -17.90 -5.10
CA ARG A 93 -11.19 -17.32 -5.92
C ARG A 93 -11.73 -16.36 -6.97
N TRP A 94 -12.76 -16.78 -7.70
CA TRP A 94 -13.36 -15.97 -8.77
C TRP A 94 -13.85 -14.62 -8.27
N HIS A 95 -14.47 -14.58 -7.09
CA HIS A 95 -14.85 -13.31 -6.47
C HIS A 95 -13.65 -12.37 -6.21
N LEU A 96 -12.51 -12.92 -5.81
CA LEU A 96 -11.28 -12.13 -5.58
C LEU A 96 -10.68 -11.68 -6.91
N ILE A 97 -10.66 -12.52 -7.94
CA ILE A 97 -10.22 -12.20 -9.29
C ILE A 97 -11.06 -11.05 -9.86
N GLN A 98 -12.39 -11.15 -9.79
CA GLN A 98 -13.29 -10.06 -10.24
C GLN A 98 -13.00 -8.74 -9.53
N ARG A 99 -12.73 -8.80 -8.23
CA ARG A 99 -12.37 -7.61 -7.45
C ARG A 99 -11.00 -7.05 -7.87
N GLY A 100 -10.03 -7.90 -8.16
CA GLY A 100 -8.73 -7.50 -8.68
C GLY A 100 -8.85 -6.80 -10.05
N ILE A 101 -9.63 -7.38 -10.98
CA ILE A 101 -9.94 -6.78 -12.29
C ILE A 101 -10.63 -5.43 -12.10
N PHE A 102 -11.62 -5.34 -11.20
CA PHE A 102 -12.30 -4.08 -10.91
C PHE A 102 -11.33 -2.98 -10.45
N LEU A 103 -10.36 -3.30 -9.59
CA LEU A 103 -9.33 -2.34 -9.16
C LEU A 103 -8.45 -1.87 -10.31
N VAL A 104 -8.06 -2.77 -11.22
CA VAL A 104 -7.30 -2.40 -12.43
C VAL A 104 -8.11 -1.45 -13.30
N LEU A 105 -9.39 -1.73 -13.54
CA LEU A 105 -10.28 -0.85 -14.29
C LEU A 105 -10.48 0.52 -13.61
N VAL A 106 -10.62 0.55 -12.29
CA VAL A 106 -10.68 1.81 -11.51
C VAL A 106 -9.41 2.63 -11.69
N GLN A 107 -8.23 1.99 -11.69
CA GLN A 107 -6.97 2.68 -11.99
C GLN A 107 -6.99 3.29 -13.39
N MET A 108 -7.30 2.49 -14.41
CA MET A 108 -7.24 2.91 -15.81
C MET A 108 -8.22 4.05 -16.12
N ILE A 109 -9.44 3.95 -15.62
CA ILE A 109 -10.53 4.88 -16.01
C ILE A 109 -10.58 6.09 -15.07
N TRP A 110 -10.65 5.83 -13.77
CA TRP A 110 -10.92 6.89 -12.79
C TRP A 110 -9.65 7.54 -12.23
N VAL A 111 -8.71 6.73 -11.75
CA VAL A 111 -7.53 7.25 -11.05
C VAL A 111 -6.63 8.03 -12.01
N ASN A 112 -6.35 7.48 -13.18
CA ASN A 112 -5.52 8.16 -14.19
C ASN A 112 -6.13 9.50 -14.63
N SER A 113 -7.45 9.52 -14.86
CA SER A 113 -8.16 10.76 -15.20
C SER A 113 -8.12 11.77 -14.05
N SER A 114 -8.26 11.30 -12.81
CA SER A 114 -8.24 12.16 -11.63
C SER A 114 -6.91 12.89 -11.45
N TRP A 115 -5.77 12.23 -11.71
CA TRP A 115 -4.44 12.87 -11.65
C TRP A 115 -4.29 14.05 -12.61
N GLY A 116 -4.96 14.00 -13.74
CA GLY A 116 -5.02 15.06 -14.76
C GLY A 116 -6.14 16.07 -14.56
N GLY A 117 -6.97 15.95 -13.50
CA GLY A 117 -8.17 16.76 -13.31
C GLY A 117 -9.21 16.53 -14.42
N PHE A 118 -9.27 15.33 -14.98
CA PHE A 118 -10.14 14.88 -16.07
C PHE A 118 -9.97 15.68 -17.38
N ARG A 119 -8.77 16.27 -17.60
CA ARG A 119 -8.44 16.94 -18.89
C ARG A 119 -7.91 15.99 -19.93
N VAL A 120 -7.18 14.95 -19.50
CA VAL A 120 -6.55 13.97 -20.36
C VAL A 120 -6.96 12.58 -19.91
N PHE A 121 -7.34 11.73 -20.84
CA PHE A 121 -7.59 10.32 -20.61
C PHE A 121 -6.38 9.51 -21.05
N ASN A 122 -5.64 8.96 -20.11
CA ASN A 122 -4.54 8.03 -20.35
C ASN A 122 -4.80 6.72 -19.59
N PRO A 123 -5.45 5.74 -20.22
CA PRO A 123 -5.78 4.47 -19.54
C PRO A 123 -4.55 3.58 -19.32
N PHE A 124 -3.49 3.75 -20.11
CA PHE A 124 -2.32 2.86 -20.10
C PHE A 124 -1.20 3.35 -19.20
N HIS A 125 -1.55 3.83 -18.00
CA HIS A 125 -0.61 4.09 -16.94
C HIS A 125 -1.03 3.30 -15.69
N PHE A 126 -0.19 2.34 -15.27
CA PHE A 126 -0.47 1.54 -14.10
C PHE A 126 0.16 2.15 -12.84
N GLY A 127 -0.64 2.22 -11.80
CA GLY A 127 -0.24 2.78 -10.50
C GLY A 127 -0.48 1.80 -9.35
N VAL A 128 -0.52 2.31 -8.12
CA VAL A 128 -0.65 1.46 -6.93
C VAL A 128 -1.94 0.64 -6.88
N ILE A 129 -3.06 1.17 -7.39
CA ILE A 129 -4.35 0.46 -7.35
C ILE A 129 -4.34 -0.73 -8.31
N SER A 130 -3.74 -0.59 -9.50
CA SER A 130 -3.54 -1.72 -10.40
C SER A 130 -2.59 -2.77 -9.83
N SER A 131 -1.50 -2.35 -9.16
CA SER A 131 -0.58 -3.28 -8.49
C SER A 131 -1.30 -4.06 -7.37
N ILE A 132 -2.18 -3.41 -6.60
CA ILE A 132 -3.06 -4.09 -5.62
C ILE A 132 -3.99 -5.08 -6.33
N GLY A 133 -4.59 -4.68 -7.46
CA GLY A 133 -5.47 -5.55 -8.25
C GLY A 133 -4.75 -6.78 -8.79
N PHE A 134 -3.59 -6.60 -9.43
CA PHE A 134 -2.75 -7.71 -9.91
C PHE A 134 -2.29 -8.62 -8.77
N SER A 135 -1.84 -8.05 -7.66
CA SER A 135 -1.45 -8.81 -6.48
C SER A 135 -2.60 -9.66 -5.93
N MET A 136 -3.83 -9.12 -5.94
CA MET A 136 -5.02 -9.85 -5.53
C MET A 136 -5.30 -11.06 -6.44
N ILE A 137 -5.19 -10.88 -7.76
CA ILE A 137 -5.37 -11.95 -8.74
C ILE A 137 -4.30 -13.02 -8.57
N LEU A 138 -3.03 -12.64 -8.54
CA LEU A 138 -1.91 -13.58 -8.41
C LEU A 138 -1.94 -14.34 -7.07
N LEU A 139 -2.33 -13.68 -5.98
CA LEU A 139 -2.41 -14.33 -4.68
C LEU A 139 -3.45 -15.47 -4.67
N THR A 140 -4.50 -15.40 -5.50
CA THR A 140 -5.47 -16.50 -5.61
C THR A 140 -4.85 -17.80 -6.13
N LEU A 141 -3.75 -17.73 -6.90
CA LEU A 141 -3.06 -18.90 -7.44
C LEU A 141 -2.34 -19.68 -6.33
N ILE A 142 -1.79 -18.97 -5.36
CA ILE A 142 -0.95 -19.54 -4.28
C ILE A 142 -1.64 -19.56 -2.92
N ILE A 143 -2.92 -19.13 -2.83
CA ILE A 143 -3.62 -18.89 -1.56
C ILE A 143 -3.80 -20.15 -0.71
N ASN A 144 -3.81 -21.34 -1.33
CA ASN A 144 -3.92 -22.64 -0.67
C ASN A 144 -2.57 -23.24 -0.27
N LEU A 145 -1.46 -22.62 -0.67
CA LEU A 145 -0.14 -23.04 -0.21
C LEU A 145 -0.01 -22.82 1.29
N ARG A 146 0.74 -23.66 1.95
CA ARG A 146 1.08 -23.48 3.36
C ARG A 146 1.86 -22.18 3.53
N TRP A 147 1.71 -21.51 4.67
CA TRP A 147 2.30 -20.19 4.95
C TRP A 147 3.81 -20.12 4.68
N TYR A 148 4.57 -21.20 4.95
CA TYR A 148 6.02 -21.21 4.73
C TYR A 148 6.38 -21.27 3.23
N TRP A 149 5.56 -21.88 2.37
CA TRP A 149 5.76 -21.80 0.92
C TRP A 149 5.44 -20.41 0.39
N GLN A 150 4.38 -19.77 0.91
CA GLN A 150 4.10 -18.37 0.57
C GLN A 150 5.27 -17.47 1.02
N LEU A 151 5.80 -17.66 2.22
CA LEU A 151 6.98 -16.92 2.70
C LEU A 151 8.20 -17.15 1.80
N ALA A 152 8.48 -18.41 1.43
CA ALA A 152 9.59 -18.74 0.54
C ALA A 152 9.47 -18.04 -0.82
N ILE A 153 8.26 -18.02 -1.41
CA ILE A 153 7.98 -17.31 -2.67
C ILE A 153 8.20 -15.80 -2.51
N ALA A 154 7.70 -15.20 -1.43
CA ALA A 154 7.89 -13.77 -1.20
C ALA A 154 9.37 -13.40 -1.06
N LEU A 155 10.12 -14.17 -0.27
CA LEU A 155 11.55 -13.95 -0.08
C LEU A 155 12.34 -14.19 -1.39
N ALA A 156 11.99 -15.23 -2.15
CA ALA A 156 12.60 -15.48 -3.45
C ALA A 156 12.37 -14.30 -4.42
N ILE A 157 11.15 -13.77 -4.51
CA ILE A 157 10.88 -12.60 -5.34
C ILE A 157 11.73 -11.41 -4.90
N LEU A 158 11.79 -11.12 -3.60
CA LEU A 158 12.55 -9.99 -3.08
C LEU A 158 14.06 -10.12 -3.34
N VAL A 159 14.63 -11.33 -3.22
CA VAL A 159 16.06 -11.58 -3.44
C VAL A 159 16.40 -11.61 -4.93
N ILE A 160 15.53 -12.13 -5.78
CA ILE A 160 15.76 -12.24 -7.22
C ILE A 160 15.57 -10.88 -7.92
N HIS A 161 14.65 -10.04 -7.44
CA HIS A 161 14.30 -8.77 -8.09
C HIS A 161 15.50 -7.85 -8.38
N PRO A 162 16.49 -7.63 -7.47
CA PRO A 162 17.68 -6.84 -7.79
C PRO A 162 18.51 -7.38 -8.98
N PHE A 163 18.50 -8.69 -9.22
CA PHE A 163 19.18 -9.29 -10.38
C PHE A 163 18.36 -9.07 -11.66
N LEU A 164 17.03 -9.14 -11.57
CA LEU A 164 16.15 -8.87 -12.72
C LEU A 164 16.27 -7.43 -13.20
N LEU A 165 16.51 -6.47 -12.30
CA LEU A 165 16.75 -5.07 -12.65
C LEU A 165 18.04 -4.84 -13.47
N GLN A 166 18.97 -5.80 -13.47
CA GLN A 166 20.20 -5.72 -14.26
C GLN A 166 20.03 -6.20 -15.70
N ILE A 167 18.86 -6.77 -16.04
CA ILE A 167 18.55 -7.22 -17.40
C ILE A 167 18.33 -5.98 -18.27
N PRO A 168 19.18 -5.72 -19.28
CA PRO A 168 19.01 -4.58 -20.14
C PRO A 168 17.75 -4.75 -21.00
N TYR A 169 17.02 -3.67 -21.17
CA TYR A 169 15.86 -3.63 -22.08
C TYR A 169 15.81 -2.27 -22.78
N ASP A 170 15.23 -2.28 -23.97
CA ASP A 170 15.04 -1.05 -24.74
C ASP A 170 13.66 -0.44 -24.39
N PRO A 171 13.64 0.74 -23.73
CA PRO A 171 12.39 1.39 -23.37
C PRO A 171 11.60 1.94 -24.58
N ASP A 172 12.22 2.10 -25.73
CA ASP A 172 11.56 2.57 -26.96
C ASP A 172 10.87 1.42 -27.71
N VAL A 173 11.22 0.17 -27.40
CA VAL A 173 10.53 -1.00 -27.94
C VAL A 173 9.34 -1.35 -27.07
N MET A 174 8.13 -1.12 -27.55
CA MET A 174 6.87 -1.22 -26.82
C MET A 174 6.69 -2.53 -26.03
N TRP A 175 6.92 -3.69 -26.64
CA TRP A 175 6.75 -4.97 -25.94
C TRP A 175 7.77 -5.16 -24.83
N SER A 176 9.01 -4.71 -25.01
CA SER A 176 10.09 -4.74 -24.03
C SER A 176 9.76 -3.85 -22.84
N GLN A 177 9.34 -2.60 -23.12
CA GLN A 177 8.87 -1.66 -22.13
C GLN A 177 7.68 -2.22 -21.32
N VAL A 178 6.65 -2.73 -22.00
CA VAL A 178 5.46 -3.28 -21.35
C VAL A 178 5.81 -4.46 -20.44
N LEU A 179 6.65 -5.39 -20.91
CA LEU A 179 7.06 -6.56 -20.14
C LEU A 179 7.87 -6.15 -18.89
N MET A 180 8.93 -5.38 -19.10
CA MET A 180 9.84 -5.01 -18.00
C MET A 180 9.15 -4.09 -17.00
N GLN A 181 8.43 -3.07 -17.44
CA GLN A 181 7.77 -2.14 -16.52
C GLN A 181 6.52 -2.73 -15.86
N THR A 182 5.89 -3.75 -16.44
CA THR A 182 4.79 -4.44 -15.74
C THR A 182 5.32 -5.26 -14.57
N PHE A 183 6.43 -5.97 -14.75
CA PHE A 183 6.84 -6.98 -13.77
C PHE A 183 8.04 -6.59 -12.93
N VAL A 184 9.00 -5.84 -13.44
CA VAL A 184 10.33 -5.69 -12.84
C VAL A 184 10.68 -4.25 -12.54
N ASP A 185 10.65 -3.37 -13.55
CA ASP A 185 11.13 -1.99 -13.45
C ASP A 185 9.99 -0.98 -13.40
N SER A 186 10.32 0.27 -13.09
CA SER A 186 9.35 1.36 -13.04
C SER A 186 9.60 2.35 -14.17
N GLY A 187 8.52 2.85 -14.77
CA GLY A 187 8.64 3.84 -15.85
C GLY A 187 7.33 4.51 -16.19
N GLY A 188 7.25 5.06 -17.41
CA GLY A 188 6.08 5.79 -17.90
C GLY A 188 4.83 4.93 -18.03
N PHE A 189 4.99 3.65 -18.36
CA PHE A 189 3.90 2.70 -18.48
C PHE A 189 3.40 2.22 -17.12
N ASN A 190 4.29 1.89 -16.19
CA ASN A 190 3.94 1.42 -14.86
C ASN A 190 4.94 1.92 -13.81
N LYS A 191 4.45 2.58 -12.77
CA LYS A 191 5.27 2.99 -11.61
C LYS A 191 5.38 1.92 -10.53
N TYR A 192 4.50 0.91 -10.54
CA TYR A 192 4.42 -0.11 -9.50
C TYR A 192 4.56 -1.50 -10.11
N PRO A 193 5.78 -1.93 -10.48
CA PRO A 193 6.02 -3.24 -11.08
C PRO A 193 5.51 -4.35 -10.17
N VAL A 194 4.91 -5.37 -10.78
CA VAL A 194 4.14 -6.37 -10.06
C VAL A 194 5.00 -7.18 -9.09
N LEU A 195 6.17 -7.67 -9.52
CA LEU A 195 6.94 -8.64 -8.73
C LEU A 195 7.32 -8.13 -7.32
N PRO A 196 8.01 -6.99 -7.15
CA PRO A 196 8.45 -6.57 -5.83
C PRO A 196 7.27 -6.19 -4.91
N TRP A 197 6.23 -5.61 -5.48
CA TRP A 197 5.03 -5.23 -4.73
C TRP A 197 4.13 -6.43 -4.39
N PHE A 198 4.08 -7.45 -5.24
CA PHE A 198 3.38 -8.70 -4.97
C PHE A 198 4.01 -9.45 -3.79
N ALA A 199 5.33 -9.42 -3.64
CA ALA A 199 5.99 -10.01 -2.47
C ALA A 199 5.45 -9.44 -1.15
N LEU A 200 5.20 -8.12 -1.08
CA LEU A 200 4.59 -7.50 0.11
C LEU A 200 3.15 -7.97 0.34
N ALA A 201 2.37 -8.20 -0.71
CA ALA A 201 1.03 -8.78 -0.58
C ALA A 201 1.09 -10.24 -0.06
N ILE A 202 2.04 -11.03 -0.54
CA ILE A 202 2.27 -12.39 -0.02
C ILE A 202 2.67 -12.35 1.45
N LEU A 203 3.60 -11.47 1.84
CA LEU A 203 3.98 -11.28 3.24
C LEU A 203 2.77 -10.89 4.11
N GLY A 204 1.87 -10.05 3.59
CA GLY A 204 0.60 -9.75 4.24
C GLY A 204 -0.29 -10.98 4.44
N SER A 205 -0.37 -11.87 3.45
CA SER A 205 -1.06 -13.17 3.58
C SER A 205 -0.42 -14.05 4.66
N VAL A 206 0.91 -14.12 4.72
CA VAL A 206 1.65 -14.84 5.76
C VAL A 206 1.37 -14.26 7.15
N MET A 207 1.37 -12.93 7.28
CA MET A 207 1.02 -12.25 8.53
C MET A 207 -0.41 -12.58 8.99
N ALA A 208 -1.36 -12.74 8.05
CA ALA A 208 -2.72 -13.15 8.38
C ALA A 208 -2.78 -14.55 9.02
N HIS A 209 -1.93 -15.49 8.62
CA HIS A 209 -1.83 -16.78 9.31
C HIS A 209 -1.42 -16.61 10.77
N GLY A 210 -0.44 -15.77 11.05
CA GLY A 210 -0.02 -15.43 12.41
C GLY A 210 -1.15 -14.81 13.22
N TRP A 211 -1.71 -13.73 12.73
CA TRP A 211 -2.75 -12.96 13.44
C TRP A 211 -4.04 -13.74 13.69
N LEU A 212 -4.44 -14.61 12.77
CA LEU A 212 -5.75 -15.27 12.80
C LEU A 212 -5.68 -16.72 13.28
N LEU A 213 -4.56 -17.42 13.05
CA LEU A 213 -4.45 -18.83 13.37
C LEU A 213 -3.45 -19.14 14.50
N PHE A 214 -2.25 -18.55 14.46
CA PHE A 214 -1.16 -18.97 15.34
C PHE A 214 -1.10 -18.16 16.64
N TRP A 215 -1.22 -16.83 16.55
CA TRP A 215 -1.08 -15.96 17.73
C TRP A 215 -2.43 -15.75 18.40
N LYS A 216 -2.64 -16.48 19.48
CA LYS A 216 -3.94 -16.58 20.16
C LYS A 216 -4.31 -15.34 20.98
N SER A 217 -3.33 -14.56 21.42
CA SER A 217 -3.54 -13.36 22.24
C SER A 217 -2.90 -12.12 21.60
N ASP A 218 -3.39 -10.93 21.97
CA ASP A 218 -2.79 -9.68 21.52
C ASP A 218 -1.37 -9.49 22.04
N LYS A 219 -1.04 -10.02 23.22
CA LYS A 219 0.34 -10.05 23.73
C LYS A 219 1.26 -10.85 22.81
N GLN A 220 0.83 -12.02 22.33
CA GLN A 220 1.60 -12.81 21.36
C GLN A 220 1.74 -12.07 20.01
N ARG A 221 0.67 -11.42 19.53
CA ARG A 221 0.71 -10.63 18.30
C ARG A 221 1.69 -9.47 18.39
N ILE A 222 1.74 -8.80 19.55
CA ILE A 222 2.69 -7.73 19.83
C ILE A 222 4.12 -8.26 19.85
N LEU A 223 4.39 -9.32 20.62
CA LEU A 223 5.73 -9.89 20.71
C LEU A 223 6.26 -10.32 19.34
N MET A 224 5.46 -11.10 18.61
CA MET A 224 5.85 -11.58 17.28
C MET A 224 5.98 -10.43 16.28
N GLY A 225 5.11 -9.41 16.37
CA GLY A 225 5.20 -8.21 15.54
C GLY A 225 6.50 -7.44 15.78
N LEU A 226 6.90 -7.27 17.05
CA LEU A 226 8.18 -6.63 17.40
C LEU A 226 9.38 -7.44 16.91
N LEU A 227 9.36 -8.77 17.05
CA LEU A 227 10.44 -9.65 16.57
C LEU A 227 10.56 -9.57 15.04
N ILE A 228 9.45 -9.65 14.31
CA ILE A 228 9.45 -9.59 12.84
C ILE A 228 9.90 -8.21 12.35
N ALA A 229 9.40 -7.13 12.95
CA ALA A 229 9.80 -5.78 12.60
C ALA A 229 11.29 -5.55 12.89
N GLY A 230 11.76 -5.97 14.07
CA GLY A 230 13.18 -5.88 14.45
C GLY A 230 14.09 -6.66 13.49
N THR A 231 13.72 -7.88 13.13
CA THR A 231 14.47 -8.67 12.14
C THR A 231 14.51 -7.97 10.77
N ALA A 232 13.36 -7.45 10.30
CA ALA A 232 13.28 -6.76 9.02
C ALA A 232 14.16 -5.50 9.00
N PHE A 233 14.13 -4.67 10.06
CA PHE A 233 14.99 -3.50 10.19
C PHE A 233 16.48 -3.87 10.27
N SER A 234 16.82 -4.93 11.02
CA SER A 234 18.22 -5.38 11.14
C SER A 234 18.77 -5.82 9.79
N VAL A 235 18.03 -6.67 9.05
CA VAL A 235 18.42 -7.12 7.72
C VAL A 235 18.51 -5.95 6.75
N ALA A 236 17.53 -5.06 6.74
CA ALA A 236 17.54 -3.86 5.90
C ALA A 236 18.77 -2.97 6.21
N THR A 237 19.07 -2.74 7.49
CA THR A 237 20.25 -1.96 7.91
C THR A 237 21.56 -2.59 7.41
N VAL A 238 21.71 -3.91 7.55
CA VAL A 238 22.90 -4.62 7.06
C VAL A 238 23.04 -4.47 5.54
N LEU A 239 21.95 -4.63 4.79
CA LEU A 239 21.94 -4.42 3.34
C LEU A 239 22.34 -2.98 2.98
N ARG A 240 21.80 -1.99 3.69
CA ARG A 240 22.08 -0.58 3.43
C ARG A 240 23.54 -0.23 3.69
N LEU A 241 24.09 -0.70 4.83
CA LEU A 241 25.50 -0.49 5.19
C LEU A 241 26.45 -1.20 4.23
N GLY A 242 26.03 -2.33 3.64
CA GLY A 242 26.81 -3.07 2.63
C GLY A 242 26.99 -2.34 1.30
N ARG A 243 26.24 -1.25 1.04
CA ARG A 243 26.37 -0.38 -0.15
C ARG A 243 26.47 -1.16 -1.48
N GLY A 244 25.55 -2.08 -1.70
CA GLY A 244 25.62 -2.92 -2.90
C GLY A 244 24.32 -3.65 -3.16
N PHE A 245 24.34 -4.96 -3.01
CA PHE A 245 23.19 -5.79 -3.28
C PHE A 245 21.94 -5.31 -2.50
N GLY A 246 20.85 -5.11 -3.23
CA GLY A 246 19.56 -4.77 -2.64
C GLY A 246 19.35 -3.28 -2.33
N THR A 247 20.29 -2.41 -2.67
CA THR A 247 20.16 -0.95 -2.62
C THR A 247 20.31 -0.36 -4.01
N LEU A 248 19.60 0.72 -4.31
CA LEU A 248 19.58 1.37 -5.63
C LEU A 248 20.11 2.79 -5.61
N THR A 249 20.14 3.43 -4.43
CA THR A 249 20.69 4.80 -4.27
C THR A 249 21.83 4.80 -3.25
N ASN A 250 22.74 5.75 -3.41
CA ASN A 250 23.78 5.99 -2.42
C ASN A 250 23.24 6.76 -1.22
N PHE A 251 24.00 6.75 -0.13
CA PHE A 251 23.76 7.61 1.03
C PHE A 251 25.09 8.21 1.50
N SER A 252 25.06 9.44 2.06
CA SER A 252 26.24 10.12 2.56
C SER A 252 26.78 9.44 3.81
N ASP A 253 26.03 9.52 4.91
CA ASP A 253 26.42 9.06 6.22
C ASP A 253 25.33 8.25 6.88
N PHE A 254 25.73 7.41 7.86
CA PHE A 254 24.77 6.70 8.70
C PHE A 254 23.85 7.67 9.42
N GLY A 255 22.54 7.46 9.32
CA GLY A 255 21.52 8.31 9.93
C GLY A 255 21.20 9.59 9.14
N SER A 256 21.80 9.82 7.98
CA SER A 256 21.41 10.88 7.05
C SER A 256 20.01 10.62 6.45
N PHE A 257 19.40 11.66 5.87
CA PHE A 257 18.12 11.49 5.17
C PHE A 257 18.20 10.44 4.06
N SER A 258 19.27 10.47 3.28
CA SER A 258 19.52 9.50 2.22
C SER A 258 19.75 8.09 2.73
N PHE A 259 20.20 7.90 3.99
CA PHE A 259 20.28 6.57 4.59
C PHE A 259 18.91 5.92 4.76
N PHE A 260 17.90 6.67 5.19
CA PHE A 260 16.55 6.17 5.47
C PHE A 260 15.67 6.05 4.24
N LEU A 261 16.04 6.68 3.12
CA LEU A 261 15.28 6.62 1.87
C LEU A 261 16.14 6.07 0.74
N ASP A 262 15.74 4.91 0.26
CA ASP A 262 16.22 4.35 -1.00
C ASP A 262 15.12 4.46 -2.06
N GLN A 263 15.42 4.01 -3.27
CA GLN A 263 14.50 4.11 -4.39
C GLN A 263 13.19 3.35 -4.12
N LYS A 264 12.09 3.99 -4.49
CA LYS A 264 10.73 3.44 -4.37
C LYS A 264 10.19 2.95 -5.72
N TYR A 265 10.70 3.44 -6.81
CA TYR A 265 10.20 3.19 -8.16
C TYR A 265 11.36 2.84 -9.10
N PRO A 266 11.63 1.52 -9.30
CA PRO A 266 11.12 0.36 -8.58
C PRO A 266 11.61 0.33 -7.14
N PRO A 267 10.92 -0.39 -6.22
CA PRO A 267 11.36 -0.47 -4.84
C PRO A 267 12.58 -1.38 -4.71
N SER A 268 13.63 -0.88 -4.06
CA SER A 268 14.79 -1.69 -3.70
C SER A 268 14.45 -2.77 -2.68
N LEU A 269 15.31 -3.76 -2.52
CA LEU A 269 15.16 -4.78 -1.47
C LEU A 269 15.21 -4.13 -0.08
N TYR A 270 16.14 -3.17 0.13
CA TYR A 270 16.21 -2.38 1.36
C TYR A 270 14.87 -1.68 1.65
N MET A 271 14.34 -0.95 0.67
CA MET A 271 13.08 -0.23 0.79
C MET A 271 11.92 -1.17 1.16
N ASN A 272 11.82 -2.32 0.50
CA ASN A 272 10.78 -3.31 0.79
C ASN A 272 10.88 -3.83 2.21
N LEU A 273 12.07 -4.24 2.68
CA LEU A 273 12.27 -4.77 4.03
C LEU A 273 12.10 -3.71 5.10
N TRP A 274 12.65 -2.51 4.89
CA TRP A 274 12.53 -1.41 5.83
C TRP A 274 11.06 -1.01 6.07
N PHE A 275 10.32 -0.78 4.99
CA PHE A 275 8.91 -0.39 5.12
C PHE A 275 7.97 -1.57 5.43
N PHE A 276 8.35 -2.81 5.12
CA PHE A 276 7.69 -3.98 5.68
C PHE A 276 7.80 -3.98 7.21
N GLY A 277 9.00 -3.82 7.76
CA GLY A 277 9.23 -3.70 9.19
C GLY A 277 8.44 -2.55 9.82
N ALA A 278 8.43 -1.39 9.18
CA ALA A 278 7.67 -0.22 9.63
C ALA A 278 6.15 -0.48 9.66
N VAL A 279 5.59 -1.14 8.63
CA VAL A 279 4.17 -1.52 8.60
C VAL A 279 3.85 -2.51 9.73
N VAL A 280 4.66 -3.54 9.92
CA VAL A 280 4.46 -4.53 11.00
C VAL A 280 4.54 -3.86 12.37
N LEU A 281 5.53 -2.98 12.58
CA LEU A 281 5.65 -2.20 13.83
C LEU A 281 4.42 -1.32 14.06
N MET A 282 3.95 -0.61 13.04
CA MET A 282 2.75 0.24 13.17
C MET A 282 1.49 -0.56 13.47
N VAL A 283 1.27 -1.71 12.81
CA VAL A 283 0.15 -2.60 13.15
C VAL A 283 0.27 -3.09 14.60
N THR A 284 1.49 -3.42 15.05
CA THR A 284 1.76 -3.84 16.42
C THR A 284 1.42 -2.72 17.43
N LEU A 285 1.79 -1.47 17.13
CA LEU A 285 1.40 -0.30 17.92
C LEU A 285 -0.13 -0.11 17.96
N PHE A 286 -0.81 -0.31 16.83
CA PHE A 286 -2.28 -0.23 16.78
C PHE A 286 -2.94 -1.32 17.66
N ILE A 287 -2.38 -2.53 17.71
CA ILE A 287 -2.84 -3.57 18.62
C ILE A 287 -2.62 -3.14 20.07
N ALA A 288 -1.44 -2.66 20.42
CA ALA A 288 -1.10 -2.22 21.76
C ALA A 288 -1.99 -1.06 22.25
N ILE A 289 -2.20 -0.04 21.41
CA ILE A 289 -3.08 1.09 21.73
C ILE A 289 -4.53 0.63 21.90
N ASN A 290 -5.03 -0.29 21.06
CA ASN A 290 -6.38 -0.84 21.22
C ASN A 290 -6.55 -1.63 22.52
N MET A 291 -5.50 -2.30 23.03
CA MET A 291 -5.52 -2.94 24.34
C MET A 291 -5.67 -1.92 25.48
N LEU A 292 -5.06 -0.73 25.35
CA LEU A 292 -5.16 0.35 26.32
C LEU A 292 -6.52 1.07 26.21
N SER A 293 -6.86 1.51 25.01
CA SER A 293 -8.15 2.18 24.74
C SER A 293 -8.52 2.12 23.25
N PRO A 294 -9.56 1.34 22.87
CA PRO A 294 -10.03 1.28 21.50
C PRO A 294 -10.57 2.62 20.95
N LYS A 295 -10.85 3.59 21.85
CA LYS A 295 -11.40 4.90 21.47
C LYS A 295 -10.38 5.82 20.82
N ILE A 296 -9.09 5.71 21.18
CA ILE A 296 -8.01 6.58 20.70
C ILE A 296 -7.90 6.55 19.17
N LEU A 297 -7.93 5.34 18.60
CA LEU A 297 -7.74 5.14 17.16
C LEU A 297 -9.06 5.16 16.35
N LYS A 298 -10.20 5.45 17.00
CA LYS A 298 -11.51 5.36 16.36
C LYS A 298 -11.69 6.32 15.17
N VAL A 299 -10.98 7.43 15.16
CA VAL A 299 -10.99 8.42 14.05
C VAL A 299 -10.56 7.78 12.73
N PHE A 300 -9.62 6.83 12.76
CA PHE A 300 -9.13 6.13 11.58
C PHE A 300 -10.09 5.05 11.06
N SER A 301 -11.09 4.63 11.84
CA SER A 301 -11.95 3.50 11.48
C SER A 301 -12.81 3.77 10.25
N ILE A 302 -13.30 4.97 10.06
CA ILE A 302 -14.23 5.28 8.96
C ILE A 302 -13.55 5.22 7.60
N PRO A 303 -12.45 5.96 7.33
CA PRO A 303 -11.74 5.86 6.06
C PRO A 303 -11.21 4.44 5.79
N GLY A 304 -10.82 3.71 6.84
CA GLY A 304 -10.37 2.33 6.71
C GLY A 304 -11.44 1.30 6.32
N LYS A 305 -12.72 1.62 6.54
CA LYS A 305 -13.86 0.78 6.09
C LYS A 305 -14.20 0.95 4.62
N VAL A 306 -13.83 2.08 4.02
CA VAL A 306 -14.11 2.44 2.63
C VAL A 306 -12.87 3.01 1.92
N PRO A 307 -11.72 2.30 1.96
CA PRO A 307 -10.44 2.88 1.54
C PRO A 307 -10.37 3.20 0.05
N LEU A 308 -11.03 2.41 -0.81
CA LEU A 308 -11.07 2.69 -2.25
C LEU A 308 -11.90 3.94 -2.55
N PHE A 309 -13.02 4.11 -1.88
CA PHE A 309 -13.82 5.34 -1.98
C PHE A 309 -13.01 6.55 -1.51
N PHE A 310 -12.36 6.45 -0.35
CA PHE A 310 -11.49 7.50 0.16
C PHE A 310 -10.42 7.88 -0.86
N TYR A 311 -9.72 6.86 -1.44
CA TYR A 311 -8.70 7.09 -2.46
C TYR A 311 -9.25 7.76 -3.73
N ALA A 312 -10.30 7.20 -4.30
CA ALA A 312 -10.81 7.65 -5.59
C ALA A 312 -11.39 9.07 -5.55
N VAL A 313 -12.09 9.40 -4.45
CA VAL A 313 -12.79 10.69 -4.32
C VAL A 313 -11.84 11.82 -3.97
N HIS A 314 -10.92 11.63 -2.99
CA HIS A 314 -10.02 12.74 -2.65
C HIS A 314 -9.08 13.10 -3.80
N LEU A 315 -8.63 12.09 -4.57
CA LEU A 315 -7.79 12.33 -5.74
C LEU A 315 -8.52 13.10 -6.83
N ALA A 316 -9.79 12.77 -7.06
CA ALA A 316 -10.64 13.50 -8.01
C ALA A 316 -10.86 14.96 -7.57
N ILE A 317 -11.12 15.19 -6.27
CA ILE A 317 -11.27 16.54 -5.72
C ILE A 317 -9.97 17.34 -5.90
N LEU A 318 -8.82 16.81 -5.48
CA LEU A 318 -7.53 17.46 -5.66
C LEU A 318 -7.20 17.72 -7.12
N GLY A 319 -7.46 16.73 -8.02
CA GLY A 319 -7.23 16.88 -9.45
C GLY A 319 -8.07 17.98 -10.09
N VAL A 320 -9.35 18.08 -9.71
CA VAL A 320 -10.25 19.10 -10.28
C VAL A 320 -9.99 20.47 -9.64
N PHE A 321 -10.09 20.59 -8.33
CA PHE A 321 -10.04 21.91 -7.67
C PHE A 321 -8.63 22.49 -7.64
N VAL A 322 -7.61 21.69 -7.35
CA VAL A 322 -6.26 22.21 -7.25
C VAL A 322 -5.57 22.28 -8.61
N LYS A 323 -5.51 21.18 -9.36
CA LYS A 323 -4.74 21.15 -10.62
C LYS A 323 -5.50 21.75 -11.80
N ARG A 324 -6.80 21.39 -12.00
CA ARG A 324 -7.57 21.87 -13.15
C ARG A 324 -7.98 23.32 -13.02
N LEU A 325 -8.44 23.76 -11.82
CA LEU A 325 -8.83 25.14 -11.54
C LEU A 325 -7.66 26.02 -11.10
N GLY A 326 -6.50 25.44 -10.80
CA GLY A 326 -5.29 26.19 -10.44
C GLY A 326 -5.31 26.74 -9.01
N LEU A 327 -6.13 26.19 -8.10
CA LEU A 327 -6.20 26.69 -6.72
C LEU A 327 -4.96 26.27 -5.91
N PHE A 328 -3.99 27.18 -5.76
CA PHE A 328 -2.74 26.95 -5.02
C PHE A 328 -1.90 25.77 -5.54
N TYR A 329 -1.97 25.48 -6.85
CA TYR A 329 -1.27 24.33 -7.43
C TYR A 329 0.25 24.55 -7.43
N ARG A 330 0.95 23.83 -6.52
CA ARG A 330 2.41 23.85 -6.34
C ARG A 330 2.99 25.24 -5.99
N GLU A 331 2.27 26.01 -5.23
CA GLU A 331 2.69 27.33 -4.80
C GLU A 331 3.18 27.34 -3.34
N GLY A 332 3.00 26.24 -2.60
CA GLY A 332 3.31 26.14 -1.18
C GLY A 332 4.47 25.20 -0.86
N GLY A 333 4.57 24.86 0.42
CA GLY A 333 5.56 23.95 1.00
C GLY A 333 4.95 22.90 1.92
N VAL A 334 5.64 22.67 3.06
CA VAL A 334 5.20 21.68 4.08
C VAL A 334 3.88 22.10 4.71
N LEU A 335 3.75 23.40 5.08
CA LEU A 335 2.56 23.90 5.77
C LEU A 335 1.31 23.79 4.88
N GLU A 336 1.40 24.21 3.62
CA GLU A 336 0.28 24.13 2.66
C GLU A 336 -0.12 22.68 2.38
N SER A 337 0.84 21.76 2.38
CA SER A 337 0.55 20.31 2.29
C SER A 337 -0.28 19.80 3.48
N LEU A 338 0.06 20.25 4.69
CA LEU A 338 -0.66 19.91 5.91
C LEU A 338 -2.05 20.56 5.96
N ILE A 339 -2.15 21.84 5.59
CA ILE A 339 -3.44 22.56 5.49
C ILE A 339 -4.33 21.86 4.44
N GLY A 340 -3.79 21.58 3.26
CA GLY A 340 -4.52 20.87 2.21
C GLY A 340 -5.02 19.50 2.67
N MET A 341 -4.21 18.73 3.38
CA MET A 341 -4.63 17.48 4.00
C MET A 341 -5.75 17.71 5.02
N ALA A 342 -5.64 18.70 5.91
CA ALA A 342 -6.63 18.99 6.93
C ALA A 342 -8.00 19.37 6.31
N VAL A 343 -8.00 20.25 5.31
CA VAL A 343 -9.19 20.64 4.55
C VAL A 343 -9.82 19.42 3.88
N MET A 344 -9.02 18.59 3.24
CA MET A 344 -9.50 17.38 2.61
C MET A 344 -10.08 16.37 3.62
N LEU A 345 -9.52 16.26 4.82
CA LEU A 345 -10.08 15.40 5.87
C LEU A 345 -11.45 15.89 6.33
N VAL A 346 -11.63 17.21 6.48
CA VAL A 346 -12.94 17.80 6.83
C VAL A 346 -13.99 17.43 5.78
N ILE A 347 -13.65 17.40 4.50
CA ILE A 347 -14.54 17.00 3.39
C ILE A 347 -14.73 15.48 3.37
N MET A 348 -13.66 14.73 3.45
CA MET A 348 -13.68 13.28 3.19
C MET A 348 -14.29 12.46 4.33
N LEU A 349 -14.12 12.87 5.60
CA LEU A 349 -14.67 12.09 6.72
C LEU A 349 -16.22 12.00 6.69
N PRO A 350 -16.97 13.08 6.48
CA PRO A 350 -18.41 13.00 6.27
C PRO A 350 -18.82 12.17 5.05
N LEU A 351 -18.12 12.34 3.91
CA LEU A 351 -18.37 11.57 2.69
C LEU A 351 -18.14 10.07 2.90
N CYS A 352 -17.07 9.69 3.58
CA CYS A 352 -16.81 8.29 3.92
C CYS A 352 -17.87 7.71 4.86
N LYS A 353 -18.35 8.49 5.83
CA LYS A 353 -19.43 8.08 6.73
C LYS A 353 -20.73 7.86 5.96
N TRP A 354 -21.08 8.78 5.08
CA TRP A 354 -22.23 8.67 4.20
C TRP A 354 -22.13 7.43 3.30
N PHE A 355 -21.01 7.26 2.58
CA PHE A 355 -20.82 6.13 1.67
C PHE A 355 -20.81 4.79 2.42
N PHE A 356 -20.20 4.72 3.60
CA PHE A 356 -20.27 3.53 4.44
C PHE A 356 -21.73 3.19 4.84
N GLY A 357 -22.54 4.19 5.14
CA GLY A 357 -23.99 4.04 5.39
C GLY A 357 -24.72 3.50 4.15
N LEU A 358 -24.42 4.06 2.98
CA LEU A 358 -24.98 3.60 1.70
C LEU A 358 -24.60 2.14 1.42
N LYS A 359 -23.32 1.80 1.58
CA LYS A 359 -22.79 0.43 1.38
C LYS A 359 -23.45 -0.61 2.30
N ARG A 360 -23.86 -0.21 3.52
CA ARG A 360 -24.58 -1.10 4.44
C ARG A 360 -26.03 -1.37 4.05
N ARG A 361 -26.68 -0.39 3.43
CA ARG A 361 -28.10 -0.46 3.04
C ARG A 361 -28.27 -1.06 1.63
N ASN A 362 -27.32 -0.85 0.76
CA ASN A 362 -27.40 -1.27 -0.64
C ASN A 362 -26.59 -2.54 -0.88
N LYS A 363 -27.24 -3.55 -1.48
CA LYS A 363 -26.63 -4.84 -1.84
C LYS A 363 -26.13 -4.87 -3.28
N ASN A 364 -26.13 -3.74 -4.00
CA ASN A 364 -25.63 -3.66 -5.35
C ASN A 364 -24.17 -4.11 -5.42
N TYR A 365 -23.86 -5.00 -6.35
CA TYR A 365 -22.56 -5.64 -6.49
C TYR A 365 -21.42 -4.65 -6.64
N PHE A 366 -21.58 -3.63 -7.49
CA PHE A 366 -20.56 -2.62 -7.73
C PHE A 366 -20.29 -1.77 -6.48
N ILE A 367 -21.34 -1.38 -5.74
CA ILE A 367 -21.18 -0.63 -4.47
C ILE A 367 -20.43 -1.47 -3.44
N GLN A 368 -20.62 -2.79 -3.45
CA GLN A 368 -19.91 -3.69 -2.54
C GLN A 368 -18.45 -3.91 -2.92
N MET A 369 -18.07 -3.70 -4.18
CA MET A 369 -16.68 -3.76 -4.64
C MET A 369 -15.84 -2.54 -4.23
N ILE A 370 -16.44 -1.36 -4.14
CA ILE A 370 -15.81 -0.13 -3.63
C ILE A 370 -15.68 -0.20 -2.10
#